data_9ee93857362ef0299bfcf7ec89b25388
#
_entry.id   9ee93857362ef0299bfcf7ec89b25388
#
_cell.length_a   1.000
_cell.length_b   1.000
_cell.length_c   1.000
_cell.angle_alpha   90.00
_cell.angle_beta   90.00
_cell.angle_gamma   90.00
#
_symmetry.space_group_name_H-M   'P 1'
#
loop_
_entity.id
_entity.type
_entity.pdbx_description
1 polymer ?
#
loop_
_entity_poly.entity_id
_entity_poly.type
_entity_poly.pdbx_seq_one_letter_code
_entity_poly.pdbx_strand_id
1 'polypeptide(L)'
;MALARIFEVMLSDLEEKDIHTVEAINTGLGGNKEVLKKKYYHLIILVQNQVGLKNLYRIVSAAHTQYFFKKPRVPRSLLNKYREGLLLSPACEAGELYRAIVAGQPYEQLLRIADYYDYLEVQPLGNNEFMVRNGQVESIDTIKDFNRTVIKLGEDLHKPVVATGDSHFQEPED
;
A
#
# COMPACT_ATOMS: atom_id res chain seq x y z
N MET A 1 24.35 -22.64 12.84
CA MET A 1 24.53 -22.29 14.27
C MET A 1 23.99 -20.91 14.64
N ALA A 2 24.19 -19.84 13.86
CA ALA A 2 23.68 -18.50 14.22
C ALA A 2 22.14 -18.38 14.30
N LEU A 3 21.40 -18.96 13.37
CA LEU A 3 19.93 -18.93 13.33
C LEU A 3 19.29 -19.62 14.53
N ALA A 4 19.82 -20.79 14.95
CA ALA A 4 19.32 -21.52 16.12
C ALA A 4 19.48 -20.67 17.39
N ARG A 5 20.62 -19.99 17.54
CA ARG A 5 20.90 -19.13 18.70
C ARG A 5 20.03 -17.88 18.75
N ILE A 6 19.71 -17.28 17.60
CA ILE A 6 18.75 -16.17 17.51
C ILE A 6 17.36 -16.65 17.93
N PHE A 7 16.95 -17.84 17.48
CA PHE A 7 15.65 -18.41 17.83
C PHE A 7 15.55 -18.73 19.33
N GLU A 8 16.60 -19.27 19.94
CA GLU A 8 16.66 -19.51 21.40
C GLU A 8 16.52 -18.22 22.20
N VAL A 9 17.21 -17.14 21.79
CA VAL A 9 17.08 -15.81 22.43
C VAL A 9 15.66 -15.29 22.29
N MET A 10 15.05 -15.40 21.11
CA MET A 10 13.67 -14.97 20.90
C MET A 10 12.68 -15.77 21.75
N LEU A 11 12.87 -17.08 21.90
CA LEU A 11 12.01 -17.90 22.78
C LEU A 11 12.14 -17.48 24.24
N SER A 12 13.37 -17.26 24.72
CA SER A 12 13.62 -16.78 26.09
C SER A 12 12.95 -15.42 26.34
N ASP A 13 13.05 -14.47 25.40
CA ASP A 13 12.38 -13.16 25.48
C ASP A 13 10.84 -13.27 25.51
N LEU A 14 10.28 -14.27 24.82
CA LEU A 14 8.84 -14.54 24.82
C LEU A 14 8.38 -15.14 26.15
N GLU A 15 9.16 -16.09 26.69
CA GLU A 15 8.91 -16.71 27.99
C GLU A 15 8.95 -15.67 29.12
N GLU A 16 9.92 -14.75 29.14
CA GLU A 16 9.99 -13.65 30.11
C GLU A 16 8.76 -12.73 30.07
N LYS A 17 8.09 -12.66 28.92
CA LYS A 17 6.88 -11.84 28.72
C LYS A 17 5.58 -12.63 28.86
N ASP A 18 5.66 -13.89 29.32
CA ASP A 18 4.52 -14.81 29.43
C ASP A 18 3.75 -15.00 28.12
N ILE A 19 4.48 -15.05 27.00
CA ILE A 19 3.94 -15.19 25.66
C ILE A 19 4.23 -16.61 25.14
N HIS A 20 3.23 -17.48 25.15
CA HIS A 20 3.39 -18.91 24.81
C HIS A 20 2.67 -19.35 23.55
N THR A 21 1.97 -18.45 22.84
CA THR A 21 1.24 -18.77 21.60
C THR A 21 1.51 -17.75 20.52
N VAL A 22 1.37 -18.17 19.26
CA VAL A 22 1.49 -17.26 18.09
C VAL A 22 0.46 -16.12 18.17
N GLU A 23 -0.73 -16.40 18.71
CA GLU A 23 -1.77 -15.40 18.93
C GLU A 23 -1.34 -14.37 20.00
N ALA A 24 -0.70 -14.85 21.07
CA ALA A 24 -0.17 -13.98 22.14
C ALA A 24 1.03 -13.15 21.65
N ILE A 25 1.88 -13.67 20.76
CA ILE A 25 2.93 -12.89 20.07
C ILE A 25 2.32 -11.70 19.32
N ASN A 26 1.29 -11.97 18.53
CA ASN A 26 0.63 -10.94 17.74
C ASN A 26 -0.11 -9.89 18.58
N THR A 27 -0.49 -10.22 19.80
CA THR A 27 -1.21 -9.33 20.71
C THR A 27 -0.32 -8.66 21.73
N GLY A 28 0.73 -9.32 22.19
CA GLY A 28 1.61 -8.85 23.26
C GLY A 28 2.81 -8.02 22.74
N LEU A 29 3.37 -8.38 21.58
CA LEU A 29 4.46 -7.62 20.94
C LEU A 29 3.97 -6.63 19.90
N GLY A 30 2.78 -6.86 19.33
CA GLY A 30 2.16 -5.96 18.39
C GLY A 30 1.43 -4.83 19.11
N GLY A 31 1.93 -3.62 19.02
CA GLY A 31 1.34 -2.44 19.65
C GLY A 31 -0.18 -2.31 19.48
N ASN A 32 -0.73 -1.28 20.09
CA ASN A 32 -2.15 -0.97 20.26
C ASN A 32 -3.12 -1.61 19.23
N LYS A 33 -3.99 -2.51 19.68
CA LYS A 33 -4.97 -3.26 18.85
C LYS A 33 -5.83 -2.37 17.94
N GLU A 34 -6.05 -1.11 18.30
CA GLU A 34 -6.79 -0.16 17.45
C GLU A 34 -6.01 0.25 16.20
N VAL A 35 -4.68 0.37 16.28
CA VAL A 35 -3.82 0.64 15.13
C VAL A 35 -3.81 -0.56 14.17
N LEU A 36 -3.95 -1.78 14.69
CA LEU A 36 -3.92 -3.02 13.92
C LEU A 36 -5.18 -3.22 13.06
N LYS A 37 -6.31 -2.63 13.44
CA LYS A 37 -7.59 -2.69 12.69
C LYS A 37 -7.70 -1.63 11.60
N LYS A 38 -6.78 -0.64 11.53
CA LYS A 38 -6.83 0.40 10.51
C LYS A 38 -6.68 -0.20 9.11
N LYS A 39 -7.50 0.28 8.19
CA LYS A 39 -7.39 -0.05 6.77
C LYS A 39 -5.98 0.32 6.28
N TYR A 40 -5.41 -0.53 5.46
CA TYR A 40 -4.17 -0.27 4.73
C TYR A 40 -4.45 -0.32 3.23
N TYR A 41 -3.61 0.36 2.48
CA TYR A 41 -3.73 0.50 1.05
C TYR A 41 -2.40 0.16 0.39
N HIS A 42 -2.44 -0.26 -0.86
CA HIS A 42 -1.25 -0.36 -1.67
C HIS A 42 -0.70 1.04 -1.97
N LEU A 43 0.61 1.13 -2.08
CA LEU A 43 1.34 2.35 -2.38
C LEU A 43 2.55 2.00 -3.22
N ILE A 44 2.78 2.76 -4.29
CA ILE A 44 4.02 2.69 -5.06
C ILE A 44 4.93 3.83 -4.62
N ILE A 45 6.20 3.49 -4.44
CA ILE A 45 7.27 4.44 -4.11
C ILE A 45 8.35 4.31 -5.17
N LEU A 46 8.58 5.36 -5.94
CA LEU A 46 9.69 5.44 -6.89
C LEU A 46 10.80 6.32 -6.34
N VAL A 47 12.04 5.87 -6.55
CA VAL A 47 13.24 6.59 -6.13
C VAL A 47 13.71 7.52 -7.26
N GLN A 48 13.85 8.81 -6.97
CA GLN A 48 14.35 9.80 -7.92
C GLN A 48 15.86 9.98 -7.87
N ASN A 49 16.48 9.80 -6.70
CA ASN A 49 17.89 10.08 -6.47
C ASN A 49 18.44 9.32 -5.25
N GLN A 50 19.74 9.51 -4.95
CA GLN A 50 20.44 8.82 -3.85
C GLN A 50 19.87 9.17 -2.46
N VAL A 51 19.30 10.35 -2.27
CA VAL A 51 18.63 10.73 -1.03
C VAL A 51 17.36 9.91 -0.88
N GLY A 52 16.56 9.82 -1.94
CA GLY A 52 15.35 8.98 -1.97
C GLY A 52 15.65 7.51 -1.73
N LEU A 53 16.74 6.98 -2.29
CA LEU A 53 17.15 5.59 -2.06
C LEU A 53 17.42 5.32 -0.57
N LYS A 54 18.17 6.22 0.10
CA LYS A 54 18.41 6.11 1.55
C LYS A 54 17.09 6.21 2.34
N ASN A 55 16.21 7.11 1.93
CA ASN A 55 14.92 7.29 2.58
C ASN A 55 14.01 6.08 2.38
N LEU A 56 13.99 5.46 1.18
CA LEU A 56 13.28 4.21 0.94
C LEU A 56 13.77 3.09 1.87
N TYR A 57 15.09 2.92 2.02
CA TYR A 57 15.64 1.91 2.94
C TYR A 57 15.20 2.14 4.38
N ARG A 58 15.15 3.40 4.85
CA ARG A 58 14.64 3.74 6.19
C ARG A 58 13.17 3.39 6.36
N ILE A 59 12.34 3.71 5.35
CA ILE A 59 10.92 3.39 5.33
C ILE A 59 10.71 1.87 5.37
N VAL A 60 11.38 1.12 4.50
CA VAL A 60 11.26 -0.34 4.43
C VAL A 60 11.75 -0.99 5.73
N SER A 61 12.88 -0.55 6.28
CA SER A 61 13.38 -1.06 7.55
C SER A 61 12.38 -0.83 8.69
N ALA A 62 11.86 0.39 8.82
CA ALA A 62 10.87 0.70 9.84
C ALA A 62 9.55 -0.08 9.63
N ALA A 63 9.12 -0.29 8.39
CA ALA A 63 7.94 -1.09 8.08
C ALA A 63 8.05 -2.54 8.55
N HIS A 64 9.27 -3.11 8.50
CA HIS A 64 9.52 -4.50 8.91
C HIS A 64 9.85 -4.63 10.41
N THR A 65 10.43 -3.62 11.04
CA THR A 65 10.87 -3.70 12.44
C THR A 65 9.92 -3.05 13.44
N GLN A 66 9.25 -1.97 13.04
CA GLN A 66 8.43 -1.14 13.94
C GLN A 66 6.93 -1.21 13.62
N TYR A 67 6.57 -1.38 12.34
CA TYR A 67 5.19 -1.30 11.87
C TYR A 67 4.69 -2.60 11.22
N PHE A 68 5.37 -3.71 11.46
CA PHE A 68 4.97 -5.01 10.93
C PHE A 68 3.73 -5.55 11.67
N PHE A 69 2.68 -5.83 10.92
CA PHE A 69 1.54 -6.60 11.40
C PHE A 69 0.96 -7.42 10.26
N LYS A 70 1.21 -8.72 10.27
CA LYS A 70 0.91 -9.67 9.17
C LYS A 70 1.61 -9.32 7.85
N LYS A 71 1.82 -8.04 7.60
CA LYS A 71 2.53 -7.44 6.45
C LYS A 71 3.29 -6.21 6.93
N PRO A 72 4.39 -5.83 6.27
CA PRO A 72 5.02 -4.54 6.52
C PRO A 72 4.03 -3.40 6.18
N ARG A 73 3.92 -2.43 7.06
CA ARG A 73 3.03 -1.27 6.91
C ARG A 73 3.80 0.02 7.07
N VAL A 74 3.35 1.05 6.40
CA VAL A 74 4.01 2.36 6.44
C VAL A 74 2.97 3.41 6.85
N PRO A 75 3.08 4.01 8.03
CA PRO A 75 2.20 5.11 8.39
C PRO A 75 2.54 6.36 7.57
N ARG A 76 1.53 7.18 7.28
CA ARG A 76 1.67 8.41 6.50
C ARG A 76 2.67 9.39 7.12
N SER A 77 2.75 9.44 8.44
CA SER A 77 3.73 10.25 9.17
C SER A 77 5.18 9.85 8.85
N LEU A 78 5.46 8.56 8.70
CA LEU A 78 6.78 8.07 8.30
C LEU A 78 7.09 8.40 6.83
N LEU A 79 6.10 8.27 5.93
CA LEU A 79 6.23 8.68 4.53
C LEU A 79 6.57 10.17 4.42
N ASN A 80 5.83 11.01 5.14
CA ASN A 80 6.05 12.46 5.13
C ASN A 80 7.44 12.83 5.67
N LYS A 81 7.92 12.12 6.71
CA LYS A 81 9.25 12.34 7.30
C LYS A 81 10.38 12.05 6.32
N TYR A 82 10.21 11.06 5.45
CA TYR A 82 11.23 10.58 4.52
C TYR A 82 10.83 10.78 3.04
N ARG A 83 9.99 11.80 2.75
CA ARG A 83 9.45 12.06 1.42
C ARG A 83 10.47 12.50 0.40
N GLU A 84 11.55 13.17 0.84
CA GLU A 84 12.54 13.76 -0.06
C GLU A 84 13.17 12.72 -0.99
N GLY A 85 13.20 13.01 -2.29
CA GLY A 85 13.74 12.16 -3.33
C GLY A 85 12.90 10.94 -3.68
N LEU A 86 11.63 10.92 -3.25
CA LEU A 86 10.65 9.88 -3.56
C LEU A 86 9.45 10.44 -4.32
N LEU A 87 8.94 9.65 -5.26
CA LEU A 87 7.63 9.86 -5.89
C LEU A 87 6.67 8.78 -5.39
N LEU A 88 5.48 9.20 -5.02
CA LEU A 88 4.41 8.31 -4.54
C LEU A 88 3.26 8.25 -5.53
N SER A 89 2.70 7.04 -5.73
CA SER A 89 1.45 6.82 -6.45
C SER A 89 0.46 6.05 -5.58
N PRO A 90 -0.86 6.27 -5.78
CA PRO A 90 -1.90 5.54 -5.05
C PRO A 90 -2.02 4.07 -5.47
N ALA A 91 -1.16 3.58 -6.34
CA ALA A 91 -1.13 2.21 -6.85
C ALA A 91 -2.42 1.76 -7.59
N CYS A 92 -2.72 0.46 -7.55
CA CYS A 92 -3.80 -0.23 -8.25
C CYS A 92 -5.17 -0.09 -7.57
N GLU A 93 -6.10 -0.98 -7.86
CA GLU A 93 -7.43 -1.06 -7.26
C GLU A 93 -7.41 -1.26 -5.74
N ALA A 94 -6.31 -1.81 -5.20
CA ALA A 94 -6.10 -1.94 -3.76
C ALA A 94 -5.55 -0.66 -3.09
N GLY A 95 -5.28 0.38 -3.88
CA GLY A 95 -4.83 1.69 -3.41
C GLY A 95 -5.94 2.54 -2.81
N GLU A 96 -5.53 3.61 -2.12
CA GLU A 96 -6.47 4.49 -1.41
C GLU A 96 -7.42 5.21 -2.36
N LEU A 97 -6.89 5.78 -3.46
CA LEU A 97 -7.68 6.57 -4.41
C LEU A 97 -8.72 5.70 -5.12
N TYR A 98 -8.29 4.57 -5.69
CA TYR A 98 -9.21 3.71 -6.43
C TYR A 98 -10.32 3.16 -5.53
N ARG A 99 -10.00 2.73 -4.30
CA ARG A 99 -11.00 2.31 -3.33
C ARG A 99 -11.97 3.42 -2.93
N ALA A 100 -11.52 4.66 -2.88
CA ALA A 100 -12.39 5.81 -2.62
C ALA A 100 -13.35 6.06 -3.79
N ILE A 101 -12.88 5.90 -5.05
CA ILE A 101 -13.71 5.99 -6.25
C ILE A 101 -14.78 4.89 -6.24
N VAL A 102 -14.39 3.63 -6.03
CA VAL A 102 -15.33 2.48 -5.94
C VAL A 102 -16.36 2.68 -4.83
N ALA A 103 -15.98 3.28 -3.72
CA ALA A 103 -16.88 3.60 -2.62
C ALA A 103 -17.80 4.81 -2.89
N GLY A 104 -17.74 5.43 -4.08
CA GLY A 104 -18.58 6.57 -4.44
C GLY A 104 -18.30 7.82 -3.61
N GLN A 105 -17.06 8.04 -3.16
CA GLN A 105 -16.73 9.23 -2.39
C GLN A 105 -16.94 10.49 -3.22
N PRO A 106 -17.35 11.63 -2.59
CA PRO A 106 -17.52 12.90 -3.29
C PRO A 106 -16.23 13.34 -3.99
N TYR A 107 -16.36 13.98 -5.16
CA TYR A 107 -15.22 14.38 -5.99
C TYR A 107 -14.19 15.23 -5.25
N GLU A 108 -14.63 16.15 -4.40
CA GLU A 108 -13.73 16.95 -3.54
C GLU A 108 -12.89 16.08 -2.58
N GLN A 109 -13.44 14.98 -2.10
CA GLN A 109 -12.70 14.03 -1.28
C GLN A 109 -11.65 13.28 -2.12
N LEU A 110 -12.02 12.91 -3.35
CA LEU A 110 -11.08 12.27 -4.29
C LEU A 110 -9.93 13.22 -4.64
N LEU A 111 -10.19 14.50 -4.86
CA LEU A 111 -9.17 15.54 -5.07
C LEU A 111 -8.18 15.61 -3.89
N ARG A 112 -8.68 15.63 -2.66
CA ARG A 112 -7.82 15.66 -1.45
C ARG A 112 -6.95 14.41 -1.32
N ILE A 113 -7.49 13.24 -1.67
CA ILE A 113 -6.73 12.00 -1.67
C ILE A 113 -5.66 12.03 -2.76
N ALA A 114 -6.04 12.39 -4.00
CA ALA A 114 -5.15 12.43 -5.14
C ALA A 114 -4.04 13.47 -4.98
N ASP A 115 -4.32 14.60 -4.32
CA ASP A 115 -3.35 15.67 -4.09
C ASP A 115 -2.14 15.22 -3.24
N TYR A 116 -2.29 14.22 -2.42
CA TYR A 116 -1.19 13.65 -1.64
C TYR A 116 -0.11 12.98 -2.49
N TYR A 117 -0.46 12.46 -3.66
CA TYR A 117 0.42 11.68 -4.54
C TYR A 117 1.10 12.57 -5.59
N ASP A 118 2.26 12.15 -6.09
CA ASP A 118 3.03 12.89 -7.09
C ASP A 118 2.54 12.62 -8.52
N TYR A 119 2.04 11.42 -8.75
CA TYR A 119 1.42 10.99 -10.00
C TYR A 119 0.29 10.01 -9.72
N LEU A 120 -0.58 9.83 -10.69
CA LEU A 120 -1.69 8.87 -10.63
C LEU A 120 -1.48 7.79 -11.67
N GLU A 121 -2.18 6.68 -11.53
CA GLU A 121 -2.09 5.60 -12.53
C GLU A 121 -3.44 5.00 -12.86
N VAL A 122 -3.54 4.53 -14.10
CA VAL A 122 -4.65 3.73 -14.62
C VAL A 122 -4.11 2.40 -15.11
N GLN A 123 -4.92 1.36 -14.98
CA GLN A 123 -4.60 0.01 -15.43
C GLN A 123 -5.51 -0.44 -16.57
N PRO A 124 -5.08 -1.43 -17.38
CA PRO A 124 -5.96 -2.07 -18.36
C PRO A 124 -7.24 -2.58 -17.71
N LEU A 125 -8.35 -2.51 -18.43
CA LEU A 125 -9.66 -2.90 -17.88
C LEU A 125 -9.68 -4.36 -17.42
N GLY A 126 -8.95 -5.23 -18.11
CA GLY A 126 -8.82 -6.65 -17.77
C GLY A 126 -8.27 -6.90 -16.36
N ASN A 127 -7.36 -6.05 -15.87
CA ASN A 127 -6.81 -6.18 -14.52
C ASN A 127 -7.88 -6.08 -13.43
N ASN A 128 -8.93 -5.30 -13.68
CA ASN A 128 -10.03 -5.05 -12.73
C ASN A 128 -11.34 -5.77 -13.09
N GLU A 129 -11.37 -6.59 -14.17
CA GLU A 129 -12.55 -7.30 -14.62
C GLU A 129 -13.12 -8.27 -13.57
N PHE A 130 -12.25 -8.76 -12.65
CA PHE A 130 -12.67 -9.58 -11.53
C PHE A 130 -13.73 -8.88 -10.64
N MET A 131 -13.74 -7.53 -10.60
CA MET A 131 -14.71 -6.76 -9.83
C MET A 131 -16.13 -6.93 -10.39
N VAL A 132 -16.26 -7.06 -11.73
CA VAL A 132 -17.53 -7.38 -12.38
C VAL A 132 -17.93 -8.83 -12.08
N ARG A 133 -16.99 -9.78 -12.24
CA ARG A 133 -17.25 -11.21 -11.95
C ARG A 133 -17.67 -11.46 -10.51
N ASN A 134 -17.15 -10.68 -9.58
CA ASN A 134 -17.48 -10.80 -8.15
C ASN A 134 -18.69 -9.94 -7.71
N GLY A 135 -19.33 -9.24 -8.64
CA GLY A 135 -20.50 -8.38 -8.35
C GLY A 135 -20.15 -7.12 -7.53
N GLN A 136 -18.89 -6.71 -7.51
CA GLN A 136 -18.47 -5.47 -6.83
C GLN A 136 -18.84 -4.22 -7.63
N VAL A 137 -18.87 -4.34 -8.95
CA VAL A 137 -19.31 -3.32 -9.90
C VAL A 137 -20.23 -3.96 -10.96
N GLU A 138 -21.09 -3.14 -11.56
CA GLU A 138 -22.12 -3.64 -12.48
C GLU A 138 -21.55 -4.06 -13.85
N SER A 139 -20.53 -3.38 -14.37
CA SER A 139 -20.05 -3.59 -15.73
C SER A 139 -18.62 -3.13 -15.95
N ILE A 140 -18.03 -3.54 -17.10
CA ILE A 140 -16.76 -3.01 -17.59
C ILE A 140 -16.82 -1.50 -17.85
N ASP A 141 -17.96 -0.97 -18.25
CA ASP A 141 -18.11 0.48 -18.45
C ASP A 141 -17.97 1.26 -17.14
N THR A 142 -18.42 0.69 -16.01
CA THR A 142 -18.15 1.25 -14.68
C THR A 142 -16.65 1.34 -14.40
N ILE A 143 -15.86 0.32 -14.77
CA ILE A 143 -14.40 0.33 -14.64
C ILE A 143 -13.75 1.42 -15.53
N LYS A 144 -14.27 1.60 -16.76
CA LYS A 144 -13.83 2.70 -17.64
C LYS A 144 -14.09 4.07 -17.00
N ASP A 145 -15.25 4.24 -16.36
CA ASP A 145 -15.58 5.50 -15.69
C ASP A 145 -14.70 5.76 -14.47
N PHE A 146 -14.25 4.73 -13.76
CA PHE A 146 -13.24 4.86 -12.72
C PHE A 146 -11.91 5.37 -13.29
N ASN A 147 -11.42 4.78 -14.39
CA ASN A 147 -10.21 5.24 -15.07
C ASN A 147 -10.36 6.69 -15.58
N ARG A 148 -11.50 7.05 -16.16
CA ARG A 148 -11.81 8.44 -16.57
C ARG A 148 -11.76 9.40 -15.37
N THR A 149 -12.27 8.96 -14.22
CA THR A 149 -12.22 9.75 -12.99
C THR A 149 -10.79 9.98 -12.54
N VAL A 150 -9.92 8.97 -12.59
CA VAL A 150 -8.49 9.14 -12.27
C VAL A 150 -7.82 10.11 -13.25
N ILE A 151 -8.09 10.01 -14.55
CA ILE A 151 -7.54 10.91 -15.58
C ILE A 151 -7.98 12.35 -15.29
N LYS A 152 -9.27 12.56 -15.04
CA LYS A 152 -9.82 13.89 -14.72
C LYS A 152 -9.19 14.48 -13.47
N LEU A 153 -8.98 13.69 -12.42
CA LEU A 153 -8.28 14.13 -11.20
C LEU A 153 -6.83 14.56 -11.50
N GLY A 154 -6.14 13.84 -12.38
CA GLY A 154 -4.81 14.22 -12.83
C GLY A 154 -4.79 15.54 -13.59
N GLU A 155 -5.76 15.75 -14.49
CA GLU A 155 -5.93 17.00 -15.22
C GLU A 155 -6.21 18.18 -14.27
N ASP A 156 -7.18 18.04 -13.37
CA ASP A 156 -7.57 19.09 -12.43
C ASP A 156 -6.45 19.44 -11.44
N LEU A 157 -5.60 18.49 -11.06
CA LEU A 157 -4.45 18.68 -10.17
C LEU A 157 -3.13 18.96 -10.90
N HIS A 158 -3.13 18.98 -12.24
CA HIS A 158 -1.93 19.10 -13.07
C HIS A 158 -0.86 18.06 -12.74
N LYS A 159 -1.28 16.80 -12.49
CA LYS A 159 -0.40 15.67 -12.16
C LYS A 159 -0.33 14.68 -13.32
N PRO A 160 0.84 14.07 -13.55
CA PRO A 160 0.96 12.99 -14.53
C PRO A 160 0.00 11.85 -14.20
N VAL A 161 -0.64 11.30 -15.22
CA VAL A 161 -1.36 10.03 -15.15
C VAL A 161 -0.64 9.05 -16.07
N VAL A 162 -0.21 7.92 -15.53
CA VAL A 162 0.54 6.90 -16.26
C VAL A 162 -0.28 5.63 -16.42
N ALA A 163 -0.05 4.90 -17.50
CA ALA A 163 -0.63 3.57 -17.69
C ALA A 163 0.35 2.52 -17.19
N THR A 164 -0.10 1.62 -16.31
CA THR A 164 0.69 0.51 -15.76
C THR A 164 0.01 -0.82 -16.05
N GLY A 165 0.80 -1.86 -16.35
CA GLY A 165 0.28 -3.17 -16.73
C GLY A 165 0.00 -4.12 -15.57
N ASP A 166 0.57 -3.86 -14.39
CA ASP A 166 0.53 -4.76 -13.23
C ASP A 166 0.99 -6.19 -13.58
N SER A 167 2.07 -6.28 -14.37
CA SER A 167 2.60 -7.56 -14.86
C SER A 167 3.24 -8.36 -13.74
N HIS A 168 2.85 -9.63 -13.61
CA HIS A 168 3.33 -10.55 -12.58
C HIS A 168 4.14 -11.72 -13.14
N PHE A 169 4.17 -11.88 -14.45
CA PHE A 169 4.89 -12.93 -15.16
C PHE A 169 5.45 -12.39 -16.47
N GLN A 170 6.47 -13.03 -17.00
CA GLN A 170 7.13 -12.64 -18.24
C GLN A 170 6.50 -13.35 -19.44
N GLU A 171 6.23 -14.64 -19.31
CA GLU A 171 5.65 -15.47 -20.36
C GLU A 171 4.23 -15.91 -19.97
N PRO A 172 3.33 -16.15 -20.95
CA PRO A 172 1.94 -16.55 -20.65
C PRO A 172 1.82 -17.85 -19.85
N GLU A 173 2.85 -18.69 -19.88
CA GLU A 173 2.91 -19.99 -19.22
C GLU A 173 3.52 -19.93 -17.82
N ASP A 174 4.06 -18.79 -17.37
CA ASP A 174 4.59 -18.58 -16.03
C ASP A 174 3.45 -18.40 -15.00
#